data_55d211f65538b46d1e7f9e92d38b462d
#
_entry.id   55d211f65538b46d1e7f9e92d38b462d
#
_cell.length_a   1.000
_cell.length_b   1.000
_cell.length_c   1.000
_cell.angle_alpha   90.00
_cell.angle_beta   90.00
_cell.angle_gamma   90.00
#
_symmetry.space_group_name_H-M   'P 1'
#
loop_
_entity.id
_entity.type
_entity.pdbx_description
1 polymer ?
#
loop_
_entity_poly.entity_id
_entity_poly.type
_entity_poly.pdbx_seq_one_letter_code
_entity_poly.pdbx_strand_id
1 'polypeptide(L)'
;RISEKITFIEGGSSRNESEFNALKYLELQSVQENDLIVIHDAARAFLSTDLLNRLILHAQEFGSASPYISSGLLINDENEIIEKGIVEIQTPQIFDFKNLMKSYKEASLDGFNSVDTTECISKYTKIIPQVIEGETLNKKITYKQDLDELKEILEI
;
A
#
# COMPACT_ATOMS: atom_id res chain seq x y z
N ARG A 1 3.64 15.09 18.94
CA ARG A 1 4.90 14.41 19.30
C ARG A 1 4.82 12.98 18.80
N ILE A 2 5.48 12.69 17.68
CA ILE A 2 5.84 11.31 17.32
C ILE A 2 6.96 10.94 18.30
N SER A 3 6.60 10.42 19.47
CA SER A 3 7.56 10.03 20.51
C SER A 3 7.78 8.51 20.52
N GLU A 4 7.27 7.78 19.54
CA GLU A 4 7.16 6.34 19.65
C GLU A 4 7.96 5.65 18.54
N LYS A 5 9.00 5.02 19.01
CA LYS A 5 9.80 3.94 18.44
C LYS A 5 9.82 3.87 16.91
N ILE A 6 10.57 4.75 16.29
CA ILE A 6 11.01 4.53 14.91
C ILE A 6 12.13 3.49 14.95
N THR A 7 11.93 2.39 14.23
CA THR A 7 12.95 1.37 14.00
C THR A 7 13.33 1.37 12.53
N PHE A 8 14.61 1.44 12.25
CA PHE A 8 15.13 1.31 10.89
C PHE A 8 15.44 -0.16 10.62
N ILE A 9 14.87 -0.68 9.53
CA ILE A 9 15.09 -2.04 9.05
C ILE A 9 15.89 -1.96 7.75
N GLU A 10 16.87 -2.82 7.61
CA GLU A 10 17.64 -2.90 6.38
C GLU A 10 16.73 -3.35 5.22
N GLY A 11 16.74 -2.57 4.15
CA GLY A 11 15.98 -2.89 2.94
C GLY A 11 16.58 -4.09 2.20
N GLY A 12 15.82 -4.63 1.28
CA GLY A 12 16.26 -5.68 0.37
C GLY A 12 16.64 -5.13 -1.01
N SER A 13 16.95 -6.04 -1.92
CA SER A 13 17.23 -5.74 -3.33
C SER A 13 15.97 -5.36 -4.13
N SER A 14 14.79 -5.60 -3.56
CA SER A 14 13.49 -5.28 -4.14
C SER A 14 12.55 -4.69 -3.09
N ARG A 15 11.42 -4.11 -3.55
CA ARG A 15 10.33 -3.67 -2.69
C ARG A 15 9.81 -4.83 -1.83
N ASN A 16 9.53 -5.98 -2.45
CA ASN A 16 9.06 -7.18 -1.76
C ASN A 16 10.02 -7.64 -0.67
N GLU A 17 11.31 -7.69 -0.96
CA GLU A 17 12.30 -8.10 0.01
C GLU A 17 12.39 -7.12 1.18
N SER A 18 12.33 -5.81 0.91
CA SER A 18 12.31 -4.78 1.95
C SER A 18 11.11 -4.92 2.88
N GLU A 19 9.91 -5.10 2.32
CA GLU A 19 8.68 -5.32 3.09
C GLU A 19 8.74 -6.64 3.86
N PHE A 20 9.23 -7.71 3.24
CA PHE A 20 9.40 -8.99 3.92
C PHE A 20 10.38 -8.92 5.09
N ASN A 21 11.48 -8.16 4.95
CA ASN A 21 12.41 -7.92 6.06
C ASN A 21 11.72 -7.20 7.23
N ALA A 22 10.88 -6.22 6.94
CA ALA A 22 10.08 -5.56 7.97
C ALA A 22 9.08 -6.50 8.65
N LEU A 23 8.40 -7.35 7.88
CA LEU A 23 7.48 -8.37 8.43
C LEU A 23 8.18 -9.39 9.31
N LYS A 24 9.37 -9.86 8.92
CA LYS A 24 10.21 -10.75 9.75
C LYS A 24 10.62 -10.08 11.06
N TYR A 25 10.94 -8.80 11.03
CA TYR A 25 11.22 -8.05 12.26
C TYR A 25 9.99 -7.98 13.16
N LEU A 26 8.81 -7.69 12.63
CA LEU A 26 7.56 -7.65 13.38
C LEU A 26 7.22 -9.01 14.00
N GLU A 27 7.47 -10.12 13.31
CA GLU A 27 7.30 -11.48 13.84
C GLU A 27 8.09 -11.68 15.15
N LEU A 28 9.28 -11.10 15.24
CA LEU A 28 10.11 -11.14 16.46
C LEU A 28 9.61 -10.20 17.58
N GLN A 29 8.74 -9.25 17.27
CA GLN A 29 8.18 -8.28 18.23
C GLN A 29 6.85 -8.73 18.84
N SER A 30 6.47 -9.99 18.69
CA SER A 30 5.22 -10.57 19.24
C SER A 30 3.94 -9.95 18.66
N VAL A 31 3.99 -9.48 17.42
CA VAL A 31 2.80 -9.07 16.67
C VAL A 31 1.86 -10.26 16.53
N GLN A 32 0.56 -10.05 16.77
CA GLN A 32 -0.44 -11.10 16.72
C GLN A 32 -0.91 -11.34 15.27
N GLU A 33 -1.41 -12.54 14.98
CA GLU A 33 -1.87 -12.92 13.63
C GLU A 33 -2.91 -11.97 13.05
N ASN A 34 -3.78 -11.42 13.88
CA ASN A 34 -4.87 -10.53 13.48
C ASN A 34 -4.54 -9.04 13.63
N ASP A 35 -3.30 -8.69 14.03
CA ASP A 35 -2.90 -7.29 14.06
C ASP A 35 -2.88 -6.73 12.63
N LEU A 36 -3.41 -5.52 12.47
CA LEU A 36 -3.40 -4.84 11.19
C LEU A 36 -2.04 -4.18 10.94
N ILE A 37 -1.48 -4.49 9.80
CA ILE A 37 -0.23 -3.90 9.33
C ILE A 37 -0.55 -2.89 8.23
N VAL A 38 -0.03 -1.69 8.39
CA VAL A 38 -0.17 -0.58 7.45
C VAL A 38 1.11 -0.45 6.64
N ILE A 39 1.04 -0.75 5.36
CA ILE A 39 2.16 -0.59 4.43
C ILE A 39 1.97 0.71 3.66
N HIS A 40 2.92 1.62 3.77
CA HIS A 40 2.80 2.96 3.20
C HIS A 40 4.08 3.44 2.53
N ASP A 41 3.92 4.02 1.34
CA ASP A 41 5.01 4.66 0.61
C ASP A 41 5.43 5.98 1.29
N ALA A 42 6.68 6.09 1.73
CA ALA A 42 7.21 7.36 2.30
C ALA A 42 7.10 8.54 1.32
N ALA A 43 7.04 8.26 0.01
CA ALA A 43 6.84 9.27 -1.03
C ALA A 43 5.39 9.81 -1.12
N ARG A 44 4.45 9.31 -0.31
CA ARG A 44 3.08 9.85 -0.16
C ARG A 44 2.97 10.59 1.18
N ALA A 45 3.63 11.73 1.26
CA ALA A 45 3.79 12.47 2.51
C ALA A 45 2.50 13.16 3.02
N PHE A 46 1.44 13.20 2.21
CA PHE A 46 0.21 13.93 2.53
C PHE A 46 -0.97 13.02 2.86
N LEU A 47 -0.70 11.89 3.50
CA LEU A 47 -1.74 11.03 4.04
C LEU A 47 -2.52 11.77 5.14
N SER A 48 -3.82 11.92 4.93
CA SER A 48 -4.70 12.52 5.94
C SER A 48 -5.03 11.53 7.06
N THR A 49 -5.29 12.06 8.25
CA THR A 49 -5.79 11.27 9.37
C THR A 49 -7.16 10.66 9.07
N ASP A 50 -8.01 11.36 8.31
CA ASP A 50 -9.33 10.88 7.91
C ASP A 50 -9.22 9.64 7.02
N LEU A 51 -8.41 9.70 5.96
CA LEU A 51 -8.20 8.56 5.07
C LEU A 51 -7.64 7.36 5.84
N LEU A 52 -6.64 7.58 6.71
CA LEU A 52 -6.08 6.50 7.51
C LEU A 52 -7.13 5.84 8.42
N ASN A 53 -7.96 6.63 9.08
CA ASN A 53 -9.03 6.11 9.96
C ASN A 53 -10.06 5.32 9.14
N ARG A 54 -10.50 5.82 7.99
CA ARG A 54 -11.43 5.10 7.10
C ARG A 54 -10.87 3.75 6.65
N LEU A 55 -9.58 3.72 6.28
CA LEU A 55 -8.89 2.49 5.89
C LEU A 55 -8.80 1.49 7.04
N ILE A 56 -8.45 1.94 8.25
CA ILE A 56 -8.35 1.07 9.43
C ILE A 56 -9.72 0.45 9.75
N LEU A 57 -10.79 1.26 9.81
CA LEU A 57 -12.14 0.77 10.09
C LEU A 57 -12.59 -0.23 9.03
N HIS A 58 -12.33 0.05 7.75
CA HIS A 58 -12.68 -0.86 6.67
C HIS A 58 -11.89 -2.18 6.73
N ALA A 59 -10.58 -2.10 7.03
CA ALA A 59 -9.77 -3.31 7.19
C ALA A 59 -10.18 -4.15 8.41
N GLN A 60 -10.65 -3.54 9.50
CA GLN A 60 -11.20 -4.25 10.66
C GLN A 60 -12.46 -5.03 10.30
N GLU A 61 -13.31 -4.50 9.43
CA GLU A 61 -14.57 -5.13 9.02
C GLU A 61 -14.36 -6.19 7.94
N PHE A 62 -13.52 -5.92 6.94
CA PHE A 62 -13.39 -6.74 5.73
C PHE A 62 -12.04 -7.47 5.58
N GLY A 63 -11.13 -7.30 6.53
CA GLY A 63 -9.81 -7.95 6.53
C GLY A 63 -8.76 -7.27 5.65
N SER A 64 -9.14 -6.25 4.88
CA SER A 64 -8.20 -5.49 4.06
C SER A 64 -8.76 -4.13 3.68
N ALA A 65 -7.88 -3.17 3.39
CA ALA A 65 -8.26 -1.90 2.78
C ALA A 65 -7.10 -1.28 2.00
N SER A 66 -7.41 -0.75 0.81
CA SER A 66 -6.47 0.05 0.00
C SER A 66 -7.22 1.26 -0.57
N PRO A 67 -6.63 2.44 -0.60
CA PRO A 67 -7.28 3.58 -1.20
C PRO A 67 -7.11 3.55 -2.72
N TYR A 68 -8.10 4.08 -3.45
CA TYR A 68 -8.01 4.25 -4.88
C TYR A 68 -8.43 5.66 -5.32
N ILE A 69 -7.92 6.08 -6.46
CA ILE A 69 -8.44 7.22 -7.22
C ILE A 69 -8.85 6.76 -8.61
N SER A 70 -9.83 7.44 -9.19
CA SER A 70 -10.20 7.19 -10.58
C SER A 70 -9.08 7.64 -11.50
N SER A 71 -8.61 6.75 -12.38
CA SER A 71 -7.54 7.05 -13.33
C SER A 71 -8.04 7.71 -14.63
N GLY A 72 -9.34 7.97 -14.73
CA GLY A 72 -9.93 8.52 -15.94
C GLY A 72 -10.01 7.52 -17.09
N LEU A 73 -9.73 7.97 -18.31
CA LEU A 73 -9.76 7.15 -19.51
C LEU A 73 -8.38 6.56 -19.77
N LEU A 74 -8.29 5.25 -19.84
CA LEU A 74 -7.06 4.55 -20.23
C LEU A 74 -7.18 4.00 -21.66
N ILE A 75 -6.06 3.99 -22.35
CA ILE A 75 -5.92 3.44 -23.70
C ILE A 75 -4.83 2.36 -23.62
N ASN A 76 -5.08 1.17 -24.20
CA ASN A 76 -4.09 0.11 -24.31
C ASN A 76 -3.07 0.37 -25.44
N ASP A 77 -2.06 -0.49 -25.56
CA ASP A 77 -1.01 -0.37 -26.58
C ASP A 77 -1.56 -0.49 -28.04
N GLU A 78 -2.80 -0.98 -28.21
CA GLU A 78 -3.49 -1.10 -29.49
C GLU A 78 -4.39 0.13 -29.78
N ASN A 79 -4.30 1.19 -28.97
CA ASN A 79 -5.12 2.40 -29.01
C ASN A 79 -6.62 2.17 -28.75
N GLU A 80 -6.97 1.08 -28.11
CA GLU A 80 -8.34 0.82 -27.70
C GLU A 80 -8.60 1.43 -26.33
N ILE A 81 -9.78 2.02 -26.17
CA ILE A 81 -10.25 2.54 -24.90
C ILE A 81 -10.53 1.36 -23.97
N ILE A 82 -9.79 1.28 -22.86
CA ILE A 82 -10.08 0.35 -21.77
C ILE A 82 -11.28 0.90 -21.02
N GLU A 83 -12.43 0.26 -21.21
CA GLU A 83 -13.67 0.74 -20.60
C GLU A 83 -13.65 0.62 -19.06
N LYS A 84 -14.27 1.63 -18.45
CA LYS A 84 -14.83 1.77 -17.08
C LYS A 84 -14.35 0.82 -15.97
N GLY A 85 -13.97 1.40 -14.86
CA GLY A 85 -13.69 0.66 -13.63
C GLY A 85 -12.21 0.44 -13.34
N ILE A 86 -11.31 1.04 -14.13
CA ILE A 86 -9.89 1.03 -13.82
C ILE A 86 -9.62 2.16 -12.84
N VAL A 87 -8.95 1.80 -11.76
CA VAL A 87 -8.57 2.70 -10.68
C VAL A 87 -7.09 2.61 -10.41
N GLU A 88 -6.49 3.70 -10.02
CA GLU A 88 -5.12 3.71 -9.51
C GLU A 88 -5.16 3.44 -8.00
N ILE A 89 -4.52 2.36 -7.57
CA ILE A 89 -4.42 2.03 -6.15
C ILE A 89 -3.30 2.84 -5.52
N GLN A 90 -3.62 3.44 -4.38
CA GLN A 90 -2.65 4.17 -3.56
C GLN A 90 -2.20 3.30 -2.37
N THR A 91 -1.28 3.84 -1.57
CA THR A 91 -1.01 3.37 -0.21
C THR A 91 -1.49 4.45 0.79
N PRO A 92 -1.84 4.10 2.03
CA PRO A 92 -1.57 2.85 2.75
C PRO A 92 -2.38 1.67 2.26
N GLN A 93 -1.78 0.49 2.27
CA GLN A 93 -2.46 -0.78 2.06
C GLN A 93 -2.46 -1.54 3.38
N ILE A 94 -3.63 -1.94 3.86
CA ILE A 94 -3.81 -2.51 5.19
C ILE A 94 -4.29 -3.96 5.09
N PHE A 95 -3.61 -4.85 5.79
CA PHE A 95 -3.93 -6.27 5.87
C PHE A 95 -3.58 -6.81 7.25
N ASP A 96 -4.15 -7.94 7.64
CA ASP A 96 -3.70 -8.64 8.83
C ASP A 96 -2.30 -9.24 8.65
N PHE A 97 -1.57 -9.34 9.77
CA PHE A 97 -0.18 -9.82 9.78
C PHE A 97 -0.04 -11.24 9.24
N LYS A 98 -0.97 -12.14 9.57
CA LYS A 98 -0.94 -13.53 9.14
C LYS A 98 -0.93 -13.68 7.63
N ASN A 99 -1.84 -13.00 6.95
CA ASN A 99 -1.96 -13.08 5.49
C ASN A 99 -0.80 -12.38 4.78
N LEU A 100 -0.31 -11.25 5.31
CA LEU A 100 0.91 -10.63 4.83
C LEU A 100 2.09 -11.58 4.94
N MET A 101 2.36 -12.10 6.13
CA MET A 101 3.50 -12.99 6.37
C MET A 101 3.44 -14.24 5.48
N LYS A 102 2.26 -14.86 5.35
CA LYS A 102 2.06 -15.98 4.45
C LYS A 102 2.41 -15.62 3.01
N SER A 103 1.85 -14.53 2.50
CA SER A 103 2.03 -14.13 1.09
C SER A 103 3.49 -13.84 0.76
N TYR A 104 4.18 -13.14 1.65
CA TYR A 104 5.60 -12.80 1.43
C TYR A 104 6.53 -13.99 1.59
N LYS A 105 6.21 -14.95 2.46
CA LYS A 105 6.94 -16.24 2.54
C LYS A 105 6.82 -17.02 1.22
N GLU A 106 5.60 -17.18 0.70
CA GLU A 106 5.37 -17.89 -0.57
C GLU A 106 6.00 -17.13 -1.76
N ALA A 107 5.84 -15.82 -1.82
CA ALA A 107 6.46 -14.99 -2.87
C ALA A 107 8.00 -15.13 -2.87
N SER A 108 8.60 -15.17 -1.69
CA SER A 108 10.05 -15.37 -1.55
C SER A 108 10.51 -16.75 -2.04
N LEU A 109 9.70 -17.80 -1.79
CA LEU A 109 10.00 -19.16 -2.27
C LEU A 109 9.88 -19.28 -3.79
N ASP A 110 8.87 -18.62 -4.37
CA ASP A 110 8.62 -18.63 -5.81
C ASP A 110 9.51 -17.66 -6.60
N GLY A 111 10.29 -16.80 -5.92
CA GLY A 111 11.03 -15.70 -6.56
C GLY A 111 10.11 -14.66 -7.19
N PHE A 112 8.89 -14.52 -6.69
CA PHE A 112 7.89 -13.59 -7.22
C PHE A 112 8.07 -12.19 -6.62
N ASN A 113 8.18 -11.19 -7.49
CA ASN A 113 8.22 -9.79 -7.11
C ASN A 113 6.92 -9.11 -7.57
N SER A 114 6.02 -8.83 -6.63
CA SER A 114 4.78 -8.12 -6.92
C SER A 114 5.01 -6.63 -7.19
N VAL A 115 4.15 -6.05 -7.99
CA VAL A 115 4.14 -4.59 -8.23
C VAL A 115 3.72 -3.84 -6.97
N ASP A 116 2.75 -4.41 -6.22
CA ASP A 116 2.32 -3.88 -4.93
C ASP A 116 1.93 -4.99 -3.93
N THR A 117 1.58 -4.58 -2.69
CA THR A 117 1.20 -5.52 -1.62
C THR A 117 -0.11 -6.23 -1.95
N THR A 118 -1.06 -5.53 -2.57
CA THR A 118 -2.37 -6.07 -2.96
C THR A 118 -2.21 -7.23 -3.94
N GLU A 119 -1.32 -7.12 -4.93
CA GLU A 119 -1.02 -8.19 -5.87
C GLU A 119 -0.41 -9.41 -5.17
N CYS A 120 0.53 -9.18 -4.25
CA CYS A 120 1.14 -10.26 -3.47
C CYS A 120 0.10 -11.04 -2.66
N ILE A 121 -0.78 -10.33 -1.94
CA ILE A 121 -1.87 -10.92 -1.17
C ILE A 121 -2.83 -11.71 -2.06
N SER A 122 -3.26 -11.12 -3.17
CA SER A 122 -4.22 -11.74 -4.10
C SER A 122 -3.71 -13.06 -4.67
N LYS A 123 -2.40 -13.12 -4.92
CA LYS A 123 -1.78 -14.32 -5.50
C LYS A 123 -1.70 -15.50 -4.52
N TYR A 124 -1.41 -15.24 -3.25
CA TYR A 124 -1.07 -16.31 -2.29
C TYR A 124 -2.13 -16.53 -1.21
N THR A 125 -3.20 -15.76 -1.23
CA THR A 125 -4.32 -15.93 -0.30
C THR A 125 -5.65 -15.99 -1.06
N LYS A 126 -6.74 -16.21 -0.31
CA LYS A 126 -8.11 -16.12 -0.83
C LYS A 126 -8.74 -14.76 -0.56
N ILE A 127 -7.97 -13.80 -0.04
CA ILE A 127 -8.46 -12.46 0.23
C ILE A 127 -8.71 -11.76 -1.08
N ILE A 128 -9.90 -11.21 -1.23
CA ILE A 128 -10.23 -10.25 -2.27
C ILE A 128 -9.93 -8.87 -1.69
N PRO A 129 -8.86 -8.20 -2.12
CA PRO A 129 -8.50 -6.90 -1.58
C PRO A 129 -9.65 -5.91 -1.72
N GLN A 130 -9.99 -5.24 -0.63
CA GLN A 130 -11.04 -4.24 -0.59
C GLN A 130 -10.46 -2.87 -0.91
N VAL A 131 -11.20 -2.07 -1.65
CA VAL A 131 -10.78 -0.72 -2.01
C VAL A 131 -11.82 0.31 -1.58
N ILE A 132 -11.36 1.46 -1.10
CA ILE A 132 -12.19 2.61 -0.75
C ILE A 132 -11.67 3.85 -1.47
N GLU A 133 -12.52 4.86 -1.63
CA GLU A 133 -12.12 6.11 -2.26
C GLU A 133 -10.99 6.77 -1.47
N GLY A 134 -9.89 7.03 -2.17
CA GLY A 134 -8.69 7.68 -1.66
C GLY A 134 -8.76 9.20 -1.74
N GLU A 135 -7.61 9.83 -1.74
CA GLU A 135 -7.49 11.29 -1.79
C GLU A 135 -6.48 11.72 -2.85
N THR A 136 -6.82 12.75 -3.64
CA THR A 136 -5.92 13.28 -4.67
C THR A 136 -4.62 13.82 -4.07
N LEU A 137 -4.66 14.42 -2.87
CA LEU A 137 -3.48 14.90 -2.17
C LEU A 137 -2.55 13.78 -1.69
N ASN A 138 -3.06 12.55 -1.55
CA ASN A 138 -2.24 11.37 -1.23
C ASN A 138 -1.46 10.86 -2.45
N LYS A 139 -1.06 11.79 -3.33
CA LYS A 139 -0.27 11.53 -4.54
C LYS A 139 1.15 11.08 -4.17
N LYS A 140 1.68 10.12 -4.92
CA LYS A 140 3.09 9.72 -4.80
C LYS A 140 3.98 10.76 -5.47
N ILE A 141 4.90 11.34 -4.71
CA ILE A 141 5.92 12.25 -5.23
C ILE A 141 7.02 11.40 -5.89
N THR A 142 6.96 11.29 -7.20
CA THR A 142 7.91 10.50 -8.00
C THR A 142 8.88 11.41 -8.77
N TYR A 143 8.38 12.53 -9.26
CA TYR A 143 9.12 13.49 -10.03
C TYR A 143 9.12 14.87 -9.37
N LYS A 144 10.06 15.74 -9.76
CA LYS A 144 10.12 17.11 -9.25
C LYS A 144 8.81 17.87 -9.50
N GLN A 145 8.18 17.63 -10.64
CA GLN A 145 6.90 18.26 -11.00
C GLN A 145 5.80 17.92 -9.98
N ASP A 146 5.74 16.68 -9.47
CA ASP A 146 4.75 16.29 -8.44
C ASP A 146 4.91 17.13 -7.18
N LEU A 147 6.17 17.42 -6.80
CA LEU A 147 6.45 18.25 -5.64
C LEU A 147 6.05 19.73 -5.90
N ASP A 148 6.29 20.24 -7.09
CA ASP A 148 5.96 21.62 -7.44
C ASP A 148 4.42 21.80 -7.46
N GLU A 149 3.66 20.85 -8.03
CA GLU A 149 2.19 20.85 -7.99
C GLU A 149 1.65 20.82 -6.55
N LEU A 150 2.24 19.98 -5.68
CA LEU A 150 1.81 19.91 -4.28
C LEU A 150 2.10 21.19 -3.51
N LYS A 151 3.22 21.87 -3.78
CA LYS A 151 3.54 23.17 -3.18
C LYS A 151 2.52 24.23 -3.58
N GLU A 152 2.13 24.27 -4.86
CA GLU A 152 1.11 25.20 -5.34
C GLU A 152 -0.24 24.98 -4.64
N ILE A 153 -0.66 23.69 -4.48
CA ILE A 153 -1.91 23.35 -3.81
C ILE A 153 -1.88 23.73 -2.32
N LEU A 154 -0.73 23.59 -1.67
CA LEU A 154 -0.55 23.86 -0.25
C LEU A 154 -0.15 25.31 0.05
N GLU A 155 0.04 26.14 -0.98
CA GLU A 155 0.46 27.55 -0.84
C GLU A 155 1.78 27.73 -0.07
N ILE A 156 2.76 26.81 -0.25
CA ILE A 156 4.07 26.82 0.42
C ILE A 156 5.25 26.90 -0.55
#